data_18ceff38b064ec2e1351a7d6c60e7462
#
_entry.id   18ceff38b064ec2e1351a7d6c60e7462
#
_cell.length_a   1.000
_cell.length_b   1.000
_cell.length_c   1.000
_cell.angle_alpha   90.00
_cell.angle_beta   90.00
_cell.angle_gamma   90.00
#
_symmetry.space_group_name_H-M   'P 1'
#
loop_
_entity.id
_entity.type
_entity.pdbx_description
1 polymer ?
#
loop_
_entity_poly.entity_id
_entity_poly.type
_entity_poly.pdbx_seq_one_letter_code
_entity_poly.pdbx_strand_id
1 'polypeptide(L)'
;FTMNATESLNIVLKGLLHPGDHVITTEMEHNSVLRPLYELEEKGVSVTIVDCEKNGTISCEKIKQAIGKKTKAIVCTHASNVTGDGNDIAQIGTLCEKYNLYFILDASQTAGTIEIDMEQNHISAICFTGHKGLFGPQGTGGIALADGVCVKPLLSGGSGVHSFERKHPMELPAALEAGTLNGHGIAGLHAALDWIKKTGIAAIHEKEMALAEQFQRGIETIPGIHIYGGEKRVAAIVSCNLADLDSAYVSDCLAENYGIATRAGAHCAPQIHTHFGTEKQGMVRFSFSCFNTTEEVEKAVRAMQDIAAENRGKVTAYVGAGGKTSSIRKRAETLRAEGKRVLILTTTKMMVPQEQEIFTAYEQTGQESVI
;
A
#
# COMPACT_ATOMS: atom_id res chain seq x y z
N PHE A 1 17.81 -16.97 4.68
CA PHE A 1 16.55 -16.61 5.37
C PHE A 1 16.68 -15.32 6.16
N THR A 2 15.57 -14.63 6.36
CA THR A 2 15.44 -13.40 7.15
C THR A 2 14.16 -13.45 7.98
N MET A 3 13.99 -12.51 8.92
CA MET A 3 12.75 -12.41 9.71
C MET A 3 11.56 -11.87 8.90
N ASN A 4 11.83 -11.08 7.87
CA ASN A 4 10.80 -10.46 7.02
C ASN A 4 11.46 -9.67 5.88
N ALA A 5 10.65 -9.15 4.95
CA ALA A 5 11.15 -8.34 3.82
C ALA A 5 11.86 -7.05 4.26
N THR A 6 11.51 -6.45 5.40
CA THR A 6 12.21 -5.25 5.89
C THR A 6 13.67 -5.55 6.20
N GLU A 7 13.95 -6.67 6.86
CA GLU A 7 15.33 -7.13 7.10
C GLU A 7 16.03 -7.44 5.78
N SER A 8 15.36 -8.18 4.88
CA SER A 8 15.89 -8.51 3.55
C SER A 8 16.33 -7.25 2.79
N LEU A 9 15.49 -6.24 2.72
CA LEU A 9 15.76 -4.97 2.05
C LEU A 9 16.90 -4.20 2.72
N ASN A 10 16.96 -4.16 4.05
CA ASN A 10 18.07 -3.56 4.77
C ASN A 10 19.39 -4.24 4.45
N ILE A 11 19.43 -5.57 4.45
CA ILE A 11 20.63 -6.37 4.12
C ILE A 11 21.10 -6.02 2.70
N VAL A 12 20.19 -6.11 1.72
CA VAL A 12 20.55 -5.92 0.30
C VAL A 12 20.95 -4.48 0.02
N LEU A 13 20.14 -3.49 0.44
CA LEU A 13 20.41 -2.09 0.17
C LEU A 13 21.70 -1.61 0.83
N LYS A 14 21.87 -1.89 2.13
CA LYS A 14 23.06 -1.47 2.89
C LYS A 14 24.29 -2.29 2.55
N GLY A 15 24.12 -3.51 2.03
CA GLY A 15 25.23 -4.38 1.60
C GLY A 15 25.75 -4.09 0.19
N LEU A 16 24.93 -3.48 -0.68
CA LEU A 16 25.28 -3.18 -2.07
C LEU A 16 25.64 -1.73 -2.34
N LEU A 17 25.00 -0.77 -1.63
CA LEU A 17 25.12 0.66 -1.89
C LEU A 17 26.15 1.31 -0.98
N HIS A 18 27.01 2.17 -1.55
CA HIS A 18 28.10 2.84 -0.87
C HIS A 18 28.06 4.36 -1.12
N PRO A 19 28.70 5.18 -0.27
CA PRO A 19 28.80 6.61 -0.50
C PRO A 19 29.33 6.93 -1.91
N GLY A 20 28.63 7.82 -2.61
CA GLY A 20 28.91 8.20 -3.99
C GLY A 20 28.12 7.43 -5.05
N ASP A 21 27.48 6.32 -4.69
CA ASP A 21 26.54 5.62 -5.57
C ASP A 21 25.24 6.41 -5.73
N HIS A 22 24.51 6.13 -6.80
CA HIS A 22 23.16 6.61 -7.04
C HIS A 22 22.20 5.42 -7.16
N VAL A 23 21.03 5.54 -6.54
CA VAL A 23 19.95 4.55 -6.61
C VAL A 23 18.65 5.20 -7.06
N ILE A 24 17.92 4.50 -7.90
CA ILE A 24 16.60 4.89 -8.37
C ILE A 24 15.55 4.03 -7.65
N THR A 25 14.49 4.67 -7.17
CA THR A 25 13.32 4.03 -6.57
C THR A 25 12.04 4.74 -7.02
N THR A 26 10.88 4.36 -6.49
CA THR A 26 9.59 4.87 -6.96
C THR A 26 8.71 5.42 -5.84
N GLU A 27 7.71 6.23 -6.18
CA GLU A 27 6.68 6.68 -5.23
C GLU A 27 5.77 5.56 -4.72
N MET A 28 5.77 4.38 -5.36
CA MET A 28 4.98 3.24 -4.93
C MET A 28 5.56 2.50 -3.71
N GLU A 29 6.75 2.87 -3.26
CA GLU A 29 7.51 2.10 -2.30
C GLU A 29 6.92 2.10 -0.89
N HIS A 30 7.04 0.95 -0.25
CA HIS A 30 6.81 0.80 1.17
C HIS A 30 7.98 1.42 1.97
N ASN A 31 7.73 1.83 3.22
CA ASN A 31 8.77 2.34 4.13
C ASN A 31 9.94 1.37 4.35
N SER A 32 9.77 0.09 4.08
CA SER A 32 10.87 -0.91 4.12
C SER A 32 11.95 -0.66 3.07
N VAL A 33 11.61 0.04 1.98
CA VAL A 33 12.55 0.53 0.96
C VAL A 33 12.96 1.96 1.28
N LEU A 34 12.00 2.86 1.50
CA LEU A 34 12.28 4.30 1.62
C LEU A 34 13.17 4.62 2.82
N ARG A 35 12.88 4.08 4.01
CA ARG A 35 13.65 4.42 5.21
C ARG A 35 15.12 3.99 5.15
N PRO A 36 15.46 2.76 4.72
CA PRO A 36 16.86 2.42 4.49
C PRO A 36 17.55 3.29 3.43
N LEU A 37 16.83 3.73 2.39
CA LEU A 37 17.37 4.64 1.38
C LEU A 37 17.63 6.03 1.96
N TYR A 38 16.76 6.59 2.78
CA TYR A 38 16.99 7.86 3.47
C TYR A 38 18.19 7.79 4.43
N GLU A 39 18.36 6.67 5.15
CA GLU A 39 19.57 6.47 5.96
C GLU A 39 20.85 6.37 5.11
N LEU A 40 20.77 5.82 3.91
CA LEU A 40 21.90 5.75 2.98
C LEU A 40 22.19 7.11 2.34
N GLU A 41 21.17 7.92 2.11
CA GLU A 41 21.29 9.30 1.62
C GLU A 41 22.08 10.17 2.61
N GLU A 42 21.80 10.04 3.92
CA GLU A 42 22.59 10.69 4.99
C GLU A 42 24.07 10.25 4.99
N LYS A 43 24.36 9.06 4.43
CA LYS A 43 25.71 8.51 4.30
C LYS A 43 26.37 8.78 2.95
N GLY A 44 25.75 9.59 2.09
CA GLY A 44 26.31 10.04 0.82
C GLY A 44 25.95 9.19 -0.41
N VAL A 45 24.91 8.35 -0.33
CA VAL A 45 24.25 7.75 -1.49
C VAL A 45 23.27 8.78 -2.06
N SER A 46 23.19 8.94 -3.37
CA SER A 46 22.18 9.78 -4.01
C SER A 46 20.92 8.94 -4.30
N VAL A 47 19.74 9.46 -3.96
CA VAL A 47 18.47 8.77 -4.19
C VAL A 47 17.61 9.58 -5.15
N THR A 48 17.10 8.94 -6.20
CA THR A 48 16.05 9.51 -7.06
C THR A 48 14.78 8.69 -6.88
N ILE A 49 13.72 9.36 -6.43
CA ILE A 49 12.37 8.79 -6.36
C ILE A 49 11.62 9.20 -7.64
N VAL A 50 11.22 8.23 -8.44
CA VAL A 50 10.47 8.44 -9.69
C VAL A 50 9.01 8.61 -9.36
N ASP A 51 8.45 9.74 -9.81
CA ASP A 51 7.03 10.10 -9.58
C ASP A 51 6.09 9.17 -10.34
N CYS A 52 4.97 8.84 -9.71
CA CYS A 52 3.86 8.15 -10.37
C CYS A 52 3.23 8.99 -11.48
N GLU A 53 2.61 8.31 -12.43
CA GLU A 53 1.62 8.91 -13.32
C GLU A 53 0.33 9.21 -12.54
N LYS A 54 -0.56 10.04 -13.11
CA LYS A 54 -1.81 10.47 -12.42
C LYS A 54 -2.65 9.32 -11.86
N ASN A 55 -2.59 8.15 -12.48
CA ASN A 55 -3.29 6.94 -12.06
C ASN A 55 -2.53 6.13 -10.99
N GLY A 56 -1.36 6.59 -10.54
CA GLY A 56 -0.54 5.92 -9.53
C GLY A 56 0.39 4.85 -10.08
N THR A 57 0.50 4.68 -11.41
CA THR A 57 1.46 3.73 -12.03
C THR A 57 2.81 4.38 -12.31
N ILE A 58 3.87 3.57 -12.50
CA ILE A 58 5.20 4.04 -12.84
C ILE A 58 5.47 3.88 -14.33
N SER A 59 6.09 4.89 -14.93
CA SER A 59 6.59 4.87 -16.30
C SER A 59 8.05 4.39 -16.34
N CYS A 60 8.33 3.32 -17.09
CA CYS A 60 9.71 2.85 -17.34
C CYS A 60 10.56 3.90 -18.07
N GLU A 61 9.94 4.78 -18.85
CA GLU A 61 10.67 5.88 -19.50
C GLU A 61 11.17 6.91 -18.48
N LYS A 62 10.38 7.23 -17.43
CA LYS A 62 10.85 8.09 -16.32
C LYS A 62 12.01 7.44 -15.56
N ILE A 63 11.93 6.12 -15.29
CA ILE A 63 13.05 5.38 -14.69
C ILE A 63 14.30 5.51 -15.55
N LYS A 64 14.19 5.29 -16.86
CA LYS A 64 15.29 5.40 -17.81
C LYS A 64 15.90 6.80 -17.84
N GLN A 65 15.08 7.84 -17.79
CA GLN A 65 15.56 9.24 -17.74
C GLN A 65 16.35 9.57 -16.46
N ALA A 66 16.05 8.89 -15.37
CA ALA A 66 16.75 9.05 -14.09
C ALA A 66 18.12 8.35 -14.06
N ILE A 67 18.43 7.45 -15.03
CA ILE A 67 19.70 6.72 -15.07
C ILE A 67 20.85 7.67 -15.42
N GLY A 68 21.83 7.75 -14.52
CA GLY A 68 23.06 8.55 -14.68
C GLY A 68 24.33 7.71 -14.53
N LYS A 69 25.48 8.36 -14.71
CA LYS A 69 26.81 7.69 -14.65
C LYS A 69 27.12 7.01 -13.31
N LYS A 70 26.52 7.49 -12.22
CA LYS A 70 26.71 6.97 -10.86
C LYS A 70 25.61 5.99 -10.44
N THR A 71 24.61 5.78 -11.28
CA THR A 71 23.51 4.84 -10.96
C THR A 71 24.07 3.44 -10.78
N LYS A 72 23.82 2.86 -9.63
CA LYS A 72 24.29 1.55 -9.21
C LYS A 72 23.17 0.53 -9.18
N ALA A 73 21.97 0.96 -8.79
CA ALA A 73 20.82 0.07 -8.65
C ALA A 73 19.50 0.76 -8.97
N ILE A 74 18.53 -0.03 -9.36
CA ILE A 74 17.11 0.29 -9.32
C ILE A 74 16.47 -0.63 -8.28
N VAL A 75 15.72 -0.05 -7.35
CA VAL A 75 14.91 -0.81 -6.39
C VAL A 75 13.47 -0.41 -6.53
N CYS A 76 12.59 -1.40 -6.69
CA CYS A 76 11.16 -1.13 -6.74
C CYS A 76 10.34 -2.27 -6.14
N THR A 77 9.15 -1.94 -5.63
CA THR A 77 8.13 -2.93 -5.32
C THR A 77 7.60 -3.55 -6.60
N HIS A 78 7.31 -4.86 -6.59
CA HIS A 78 6.64 -5.52 -7.71
C HIS A 78 5.18 -5.08 -7.83
N ALA A 79 4.50 -4.92 -6.69
CA ALA A 79 3.15 -4.38 -6.63
C ALA A 79 2.97 -3.47 -5.42
N SER A 80 2.22 -2.37 -5.62
CA SER A 80 1.85 -1.45 -4.55
C SER A 80 1.02 -2.15 -3.48
N ASN A 81 1.41 -1.99 -2.23
CA ASN A 81 0.63 -2.46 -1.09
C ASN A 81 -0.59 -1.57 -0.79
N VAL A 82 -0.82 -0.53 -1.58
CA VAL A 82 -1.96 0.39 -1.47
C VAL A 82 -2.94 0.19 -2.62
N THR A 83 -2.48 0.30 -3.87
CA THR A 83 -3.35 0.24 -5.06
C THR A 83 -3.47 -1.15 -5.66
N GLY A 84 -2.52 -2.05 -5.38
CA GLY A 84 -2.41 -3.35 -6.02
C GLY A 84 -1.80 -3.29 -7.44
N ASP A 85 -1.49 -2.09 -7.95
CA ASP A 85 -0.87 -1.93 -9.28
C ASP A 85 0.56 -2.44 -9.30
N GLY A 86 0.94 -3.06 -10.40
CA GLY A 86 2.26 -3.64 -10.60
C GLY A 86 3.19 -2.76 -11.43
N ASN A 87 4.48 -2.91 -11.17
CA ASN A 87 5.54 -2.40 -12.01
C ASN A 87 5.90 -3.43 -13.10
N ASP A 88 6.26 -2.96 -14.29
CA ASP A 88 6.75 -3.81 -15.38
C ASP A 88 8.19 -4.25 -15.12
N ILE A 89 8.34 -5.35 -14.35
CA ILE A 89 9.64 -5.88 -13.94
C ILE A 89 10.48 -6.37 -15.13
N ALA A 90 9.85 -6.78 -16.22
CA ALA A 90 10.56 -7.21 -17.43
C ALA A 90 11.23 -6.02 -18.13
N GLN A 91 10.50 -4.90 -18.28
CA GLN A 91 11.10 -3.68 -18.83
C GLN A 91 12.16 -3.07 -17.91
N ILE A 92 11.92 -3.04 -16.60
CA ILE A 92 12.90 -2.53 -15.62
C ILE A 92 14.15 -3.41 -15.64
N GLY A 93 13.99 -4.73 -15.66
CA GLY A 93 15.11 -5.67 -15.74
C GLY A 93 15.93 -5.49 -17.01
N THR A 94 15.28 -5.32 -18.16
CA THR A 94 15.96 -5.00 -19.43
C THR A 94 16.77 -3.70 -19.36
N LEU A 95 16.27 -2.67 -18.65
CA LEU A 95 17.02 -1.46 -18.41
C LEU A 95 18.23 -1.74 -17.52
N CYS A 96 18.06 -2.52 -16.44
CA CYS A 96 19.14 -2.88 -15.53
C CYS A 96 20.25 -3.66 -16.25
N GLU A 97 19.91 -4.64 -17.07
CA GLU A 97 20.87 -5.36 -17.90
C GLU A 97 21.61 -4.42 -18.84
N LYS A 98 20.89 -3.62 -19.60
CA LYS A 98 21.47 -2.68 -20.59
C LYS A 98 22.46 -1.69 -19.97
N TYR A 99 22.20 -1.21 -18.76
CA TYR A 99 23.02 -0.21 -18.09
C TYR A 99 23.94 -0.80 -17.01
N ASN A 100 24.00 -2.13 -16.89
CA ASN A 100 24.77 -2.87 -15.90
C ASN A 100 24.50 -2.40 -14.46
N LEU A 101 23.20 -2.37 -14.09
CA LEU A 101 22.69 -1.96 -12.80
C LEU A 101 22.19 -3.17 -12.01
N TYR A 102 22.26 -3.11 -10.70
CA TYR A 102 21.52 -4.07 -9.87
C TYR A 102 20.03 -3.78 -9.93
N PHE A 103 19.23 -4.83 -10.13
CA PHE A 103 17.79 -4.78 -9.99
C PHE A 103 17.37 -5.46 -8.68
N ILE A 104 16.86 -4.68 -7.72
CA ILE A 104 16.41 -5.14 -6.41
C ILE A 104 14.89 -5.09 -6.39
N LEU A 105 14.24 -6.23 -6.22
CA LEU A 105 12.77 -6.36 -6.25
C LEU A 105 12.22 -6.59 -4.84
N ASP A 106 11.34 -5.70 -4.37
CA ASP A 106 10.48 -5.97 -3.22
C ASP A 106 9.24 -6.76 -3.68
N ALA A 107 9.28 -8.08 -3.47
CA ALA A 107 8.22 -9.00 -3.82
C ALA A 107 7.24 -9.26 -2.66
N SER A 108 7.16 -8.36 -1.67
CA SER A 108 6.33 -8.57 -0.47
C SER A 108 4.84 -8.77 -0.75
N GLN A 109 4.32 -8.26 -1.87
CA GLN A 109 2.91 -8.40 -2.25
C GLN A 109 2.67 -9.49 -3.30
N THR A 110 3.73 -10.04 -3.90
CA THR A 110 3.60 -10.88 -5.08
C THR A 110 4.27 -12.24 -4.96
N ALA A 111 5.22 -12.39 -4.02
CA ALA A 111 5.81 -13.70 -3.74
C ALA A 111 4.73 -14.70 -3.30
N GLY A 112 4.61 -15.81 -4.04
CA GLY A 112 3.62 -16.86 -3.83
C GLY A 112 2.29 -16.67 -4.56
N THR A 113 2.04 -15.51 -5.15
CA THR A 113 0.81 -15.22 -5.91
C THR A 113 1.06 -14.87 -7.37
N ILE A 114 2.29 -14.48 -7.72
CA ILE A 114 2.72 -14.21 -9.10
C ILE A 114 4.02 -14.96 -9.36
N GLU A 115 4.14 -15.55 -10.53
CA GLU A 115 5.41 -16.13 -10.98
C GLU A 115 6.45 -15.03 -11.21
N ILE A 116 7.63 -15.20 -10.63
CA ILE A 116 8.76 -14.28 -10.78
C ILE A 116 9.98 -15.10 -11.19
N ASP A 117 10.43 -14.91 -12.41
CA ASP A 117 11.66 -15.50 -12.94
C ASP A 117 12.79 -14.49 -12.83
N MET A 118 13.78 -14.79 -11.98
CA MET A 118 14.91 -13.89 -11.73
C MET A 118 15.80 -13.72 -12.97
N GLU A 119 16.05 -14.81 -13.69
CA GLU A 119 16.93 -14.81 -14.85
C GLU A 119 16.28 -14.08 -16.02
N GLN A 120 15.04 -14.42 -16.35
CA GLN A 120 14.28 -13.80 -17.43
C GLN A 120 14.08 -12.29 -17.22
N ASN A 121 13.91 -11.87 -15.95
CA ASN A 121 13.68 -10.46 -15.61
C ASN A 121 14.94 -9.74 -15.13
N HIS A 122 16.13 -10.32 -15.31
CA HIS A 122 17.42 -9.74 -14.93
C HIS A 122 17.46 -9.18 -13.50
N ILE A 123 16.82 -9.89 -12.56
CA ILE A 123 16.71 -9.47 -11.15
C ILE A 123 17.96 -9.90 -10.40
N SER A 124 18.64 -8.96 -9.77
CA SER A 124 19.83 -9.22 -8.96
C SER A 124 19.50 -9.73 -7.55
N ALA A 125 18.40 -9.23 -6.97
CA ALA A 125 17.94 -9.65 -5.65
C ALA A 125 16.42 -9.55 -5.54
N ILE A 126 15.77 -10.63 -5.05
CA ILE A 126 14.38 -10.61 -4.61
C ILE A 126 14.33 -10.59 -3.10
N CYS A 127 13.63 -9.61 -2.52
CA CYS A 127 13.34 -9.53 -1.09
C CYS A 127 11.87 -9.87 -0.84
N PHE A 128 11.60 -10.80 0.08
CA PHE A 128 10.24 -11.26 0.34
C PHE A 128 9.96 -11.52 1.82
N THR A 129 8.69 -11.66 2.16
CA THR A 129 8.21 -12.03 3.49
C THR A 129 7.35 -13.30 3.41
N GLY A 130 7.48 -14.18 4.39
CA GLY A 130 6.79 -15.48 4.38
C GLY A 130 5.32 -15.40 4.79
N HIS A 131 4.89 -14.38 5.54
CA HIS A 131 3.57 -14.32 6.16
C HIS A 131 2.46 -13.64 5.33
N LYS A 132 2.74 -13.31 4.07
CA LYS A 132 1.75 -12.77 3.11
C LYS A 132 1.37 -13.83 2.08
N GLY A 133 1.54 -13.56 0.79
CA GLY A 133 1.18 -14.47 -0.29
C GLY A 133 1.90 -15.83 -0.28
N LEU A 134 2.95 -15.98 0.51
CA LEU A 134 3.57 -17.29 0.77
C LEU A 134 2.88 -18.11 1.87
N PHE A 135 1.87 -17.58 2.55
CA PHE A 135 1.05 -18.24 3.59
C PHE A 135 1.83 -18.87 4.74
N GLY A 136 3.10 -18.49 4.92
CA GLY A 136 3.94 -18.95 6.01
C GLY A 136 3.74 -18.19 7.31
N PRO A 137 4.40 -18.61 8.39
CA PRO A 137 4.33 -17.92 9.68
C PRO A 137 5.01 -16.54 9.66
N GLN A 138 4.59 -15.68 10.59
CA GLN A 138 5.32 -14.45 10.90
C GLN A 138 6.76 -14.76 11.36
N GLY A 139 7.68 -13.80 11.19
CA GLY A 139 9.08 -14.01 11.52
C GLY A 139 9.82 -14.89 10.50
N THR A 140 9.31 -14.95 9.28
CA THR A 140 9.94 -15.59 8.12
C THR A 140 9.97 -14.67 6.92
N GLY A 141 11.05 -14.75 6.17
CA GLY A 141 11.30 -14.04 4.93
C GLY A 141 12.58 -14.54 4.30
N GLY A 142 13.02 -13.87 3.26
CA GLY A 142 14.25 -14.28 2.60
C GLY A 142 14.72 -13.33 1.52
N ILE A 143 15.92 -13.61 1.06
CA ILE A 143 16.58 -12.98 -0.07
C ILE A 143 16.95 -14.07 -1.06
N ALA A 144 16.51 -13.96 -2.31
CA ALA A 144 17.07 -14.74 -3.40
C ALA A 144 18.04 -13.83 -4.17
N LEU A 145 19.27 -14.27 -4.36
CA LEU A 145 20.32 -13.54 -5.05
C LEU A 145 20.66 -14.22 -6.37
N ALA A 146 20.86 -13.43 -7.42
CA ALA A 146 21.41 -13.92 -8.67
C ALA A 146 22.90 -14.27 -8.50
N ASP A 147 23.38 -15.17 -9.34
CA ASP A 147 24.78 -15.59 -9.33
C ASP A 147 25.73 -14.38 -9.50
N GLY A 148 26.79 -14.37 -8.67
CA GLY A 148 27.80 -13.30 -8.69
C GLY A 148 27.40 -12.03 -7.93
N VAL A 149 26.21 -11.91 -7.40
CA VAL A 149 25.80 -10.76 -6.56
C VAL A 149 26.37 -10.93 -5.15
N CYS A 150 27.30 -10.06 -4.78
CA CYS A 150 27.96 -10.09 -3.47
C CYS A 150 27.38 -8.99 -2.57
N VAL A 151 26.66 -9.39 -1.53
CA VAL A 151 26.06 -8.51 -0.53
C VAL A 151 26.90 -8.55 0.74
N LYS A 152 27.32 -7.39 1.26
CA LYS A 152 28.03 -7.34 2.55
C LYS A 152 27.06 -7.66 3.69
N PRO A 153 27.50 -8.46 4.68
CA PRO A 153 26.68 -8.75 5.85
C PRO A 153 26.26 -7.48 6.59
N LEU A 154 24.99 -7.41 6.98
CA LEU A 154 24.48 -6.36 7.86
C LEU A 154 24.81 -6.64 9.33
N LEU A 155 24.75 -7.92 9.71
CA LEU A 155 25.03 -8.41 11.05
C LEU A 155 26.24 -9.34 11.02
N SER A 156 26.99 -9.37 12.10
CA SER A 156 28.06 -10.34 12.32
C SER A 156 27.88 -11.00 13.67
N GLY A 157 28.17 -12.31 13.77
CA GLY A 157 28.01 -13.05 15.03
C GLY A 157 28.19 -14.54 14.83
N GLY A 158 27.49 -15.33 15.62
CA GLY A 158 27.52 -16.78 15.49
C GLY A 158 26.93 -17.24 14.15
N SER A 159 27.68 -17.98 13.37
CA SER A 159 27.28 -18.49 12.05
C SER A 159 27.18 -20.04 12.03
N GLY A 160 27.58 -20.70 13.12
CA GLY A 160 27.67 -22.17 13.19
C GLY A 160 28.86 -22.75 12.45
N VAL A 161 29.63 -21.94 11.72
CA VAL A 161 30.84 -22.34 10.96
C VAL A 161 32.01 -21.42 11.28
N HIS A 162 33.25 -21.85 10.98
CA HIS A 162 34.47 -21.02 11.11
C HIS A 162 34.67 -20.41 12.51
N SER A 163 34.35 -21.13 13.60
CA SER A 163 34.30 -20.62 14.97
C SER A 163 35.61 -20.00 15.50
N PHE A 164 36.75 -20.37 14.95
CA PHE A 164 38.08 -19.84 15.33
C PHE A 164 38.52 -18.62 14.51
N GLU A 165 37.77 -18.27 13.47
CA GLU A 165 38.08 -17.11 12.64
C GLU A 165 37.57 -15.83 13.31
N ARG A 166 38.36 -14.76 13.22
CA ARG A 166 38.00 -13.45 13.80
C ARG A 166 36.96 -12.68 12.95
N LYS A 167 36.88 -12.99 11.66
CA LYS A 167 35.97 -12.35 10.73
C LYS A 167 34.72 -13.21 10.54
N HIS A 168 33.59 -12.53 10.30
CA HIS A 168 32.37 -13.21 9.91
C HIS A 168 32.56 -13.87 8.54
N PRO A 169 32.02 -15.11 8.32
CA PRO A 169 32.13 -15.77 7.02
C PRO A 169 31.47 -14.96 5.91
N MET A 170 32.00 -15.08 4.71
CA MET A 170 31.49 -14.38 3.53
C MET A 170 30.80 -15.31 2.53
N GLU A 171 30.81 -16.62 2.80
CA GLU A 171 30.11 -17.59 1.98
C GLU A 171 28.61 -17.62 2.30
N LEU A 172 27.78 -17.62 1.24
CA LEU A 172 26.33 -17.80 1.39
C LEU A 172 26.00 -19.25 1.77
N PRO A 173 24.98 -19.48 2.60
CA PRO A 173 24.08 -18.50 3.21
C PRO A 173 24.63 -17.87 4.50
N ALA A 174 25.70 -18.44 5.11
CA ALA A 174 26.23 -18.05 6.42
C ALA A 174 26.59 -16.55 6.52
N ALA A 175 27.02 -15.95 5.42
CA ALA A 175 27.32 -14.51 5.35
C ALA A 175 26.15 -13.62 5.77
N LEU A 176 24.92 -14.01 5.44
CA LEU A 176 23.72 -13.19 5.66
C LEU A 176 22.80 -13.76 6.76
N GLU A 177 23.19 -14.88 7.38
CA GLU A 177 22.41 -15.59 8.39
C GLU A 177 23.13 -15.62 9.74
N ALA A 178 23.32 -14.45 10.35
CA ALA A 178 23.94 -14.38 11.67
C ALA A 178 22.96 -14.74 12.79
N GLY A 179 23.36 -15.63 13.69
CA GLY A 179 22.57 -16.10 14.82
C GLY A 179 21.73 -17.33 14.51
N THR A 180 20.97 -17.79 15.52
CA THR A 180 20.07 -18.95 15.35
C THR A 180 18.82 -18.53 14.59
N LEU A 181 18.58 -19.17 13.47
CA LEU A 181 17.41 -18.89 12.64
C LEU A 181 16.12 -19.42 13.26
N ASN A 182 14.98 -18.88 12.82
CA ASN A 182 13.65 -19.33 13.19
C ASN A 182 13.31 -20.68 12.50
N GLY A 183 13.91 -21.77 12.97
CA GLY A 183 13.73 -23.08 12.36
C GLY A 183 12.28 -23.56 12.32
N HIS A 184 11.49 -23.27 13.35
CA HIS A 184 10.05 -23.62 13.38
C HIS A 184 9.27 -22.83 12.33
N GLY A 185 9.52 -21.54 12.21
CA GLY A 185 8.90 -20.72 11.17
C GLY A 185 9.30 -21.14 9.76
N ILE A 186 10.58 -21.48 9.54
CA ILE A 186 11.08 -21.97 8.24
C ILE A 186 10.41 -23.29 7.87
N ALA A 187 10.24 -24.22 8.83
CA ALA A 187 9.50 -25.47 8.60
C ALA A 187 8.03 -25.21 8.23
N GLY A 188 7.37 -24.23 8.89
CA GLY A 188 6.03 -23.81 8.53
C GLY A 188 5.95 -23.16 7.15
N LEU A 189 6.95 -22.35 6.79
CA LEU A 189 7.05 -21.77 5.44
C LEU A 189 7.25 -22.84 4.38
N HIS A 190 8.07 -23.86 4.65
CA HIS A 190 8.25 -25.01 3.74
C HIS A 190 6.91 -25.72 3.46
N ALA A 191 6.13 -26.02 4.50
CA ALA A 191 4.82 -26.64 4.34
C ALA A 191 3.84 -25.76 3.52
N ALA A 192 3.90 -24.44 3.70
CA ALA A 192 3.10 -23.48 2.92
C ALA A 192 3.53 -23.47 1.44
N LEU A 193 4.84 -23.52 1.16
CA LEU A 193 5.37 -23.60 -0.20
C LEU A 193 4.97 -24.90 -0.91
N ASP A 194 4.95 -26.03 -0.19
CA ASP A 194 4.46 -27.30 -0.72
C ASP A 194 2.96 -27.20 -1.09
N TRP A 195 2.18 -26.53 -0.25
CA TRP A 195 0.76 -26.29 -0.53
C TRP A 195 0.58 -25.39 -1.77
N ILE A 196 1.34 -24.27 -1.87
CA ILE A 196 1.30 -23.38 -3.04
C ILE A 196 1.68 -24.15 -4.31
N LYS A 197 2.76 -24.95 -4.25
CA LYS A 197 3.21 -25.76 -5.38
C LYS A 197 2.15 -26.76 -5.85
N LYS A 198 1.42 -27.36 -4.91
CA LYS A 198 0.33 -28.30 -5.20
C LYS A 198 -0.91 -27.59 -5.77
N THR A 199 -1.25 -26.41 -5.25
CA THR A 199 -2.43 -25.63 -5.67
C THR A 199 -2.18 -24.94 -7.00
N GLY A 200 -0.96 -24.46 -7.23
CA GLY A 200 -0.55 -23.67 -8.39
C GLY A 200 -0.68 -22.17 -8.17
N ILE A 201 0.41 -21.42 -8.42
CA ILE A 201 0.46 -19.96 -8.28
C ILE A 201 -0.61 -19.30 -9.15
N ALA A 202 -0.76 -19.75 -10.40
CA ALA A 202 -1.74 -19.19 -11.32
C ALA A 202 -3.18 -19.33 -10.83
N ALA A 203 -3.55 -20.48 -10.25
CA ALA A 203 -4.90 -20.69 -9.70
C ALA A 203 -5.16 -19.84 -8.45
N ILE A 204 -4.15 -19.64 -7.61
CA ILE A 204 -4.22 -18.73 -6.45
C ILE A 204 -4.46 -17.30 -6.95
N HIS A 205 -3.63 -16.84 -7.88
CA HIS A 205 -3.70 -15.49 -8.45
C HIS A 205 -5.05 -15.22 -9.10
N GLU A 206 -5.50 -16.13 -9.98
CA GLU A 206 -6.78 -15.99 -10.69
C GLU A 206 -7.95 -15.83 -9.72
N LYS A 207 -8.01 -16.66 -8.67
CA LYS A 207 -9.05 -16.57 -7.66
C LYS A 207 -9.00 -15.26 -6.88
N GLU A 208 -7.81 -14.84 -6.43
CA GLU A 208 -7.63 -13.60 -5.68
C GLU A 208 -8.03 -12.38 -6.51
N MET A 209 -7.60 -12.33 -7.78
CA MET A 209 -7.92 -11.24 -8.69
C MET A 209 -9.41 -11.18 -9.01
N ALA A 210 -10.07 -12.33 -9.22
CA ALA A 210 -11.51 -12.39 -9.45
C ALA A 210 -12.32 -11.80 -8.28
N LEU A 211 -11.90 -12.07 -7.04
CA LEU A 211 -12.54 -11.52 -5.83
C LEU A 211 -12.32 -10.00 -5.72
N ALA A 212 -11.11 -9.52 -5.99
CA ALA A 212 -10.80 -8.09 -5.97
C ALA A 212 -11.58 -7.32 -7.05
N GLU A 213 -11.69 -7.86 -8.25
CA GLU A 213 -12.49 -7.28 -9.34
C GLU A 213 -13.99 -7.30 -9.04
N GLN A 214 -14.50 -8.38 -8.45
CA GLN A 214 -15.90 -8.46 -8.01
C GLN A 214 -16.19 -7.35 -6.98
N PHE A 215 -15.32 -7.19 -5.99
CA PHE A 215 -15.47 -6.14 -5.00
C PHE A 215 -15.43 -4.75 -5.63
N GLN A 216 -14.45 -4.46 -6.47
CA GLN A 216 -14.32 -3.16 -7.13
C GLN A 216 -15.58 -2.83 -7.94
N ARG A 217 -16.06 -3.75 -8.79
CA ARG A 217 -17.31 -3.56 -9.56
C ARG A 217 -18.53 -3.33 -8.65
N GLY A 218 -18.57 -4.00 -7.50
CA GLY A 218 -19.66 -3.83 -6.54
C GLY A 218 -19.69 -2.47 -5.86
N ILE A 219 -18.53 -1.85 -5.63
CA ILE A 219 -18.46 -0.57 -4.92
C ILE A 219 -18.39 0.65 -5.85
N GLU A 220 -17.95 0.52 -7.11
CA GLU A 220 -17.71 1.65 -8.02
C GLU A 220 -18.95 2.52 -8.28
N THR A 221 -20.15 1.95 -8.14
CA THR A 221 -21.43 2.66 -8.30
C THR A 221 -21.95 3.32 -7.03
N ILE A 222 -21.26 3.13 -5.89
CA ILE A 222 -21.66 3.72 -4.61
C ILE A 222 -21.39 5.22 -4.66
N PRO A 223 -22.40 6.09 -4.45
CA PRO A 223 -22.18 7.53 -4.46
C PRO A 223 -21.19 7.97 -3.39
N GLY A 224 -20.20 8.76 -3.80
CA GLY A 224 -19.14 9.26 -2.93
C GLY A 224 -17.96 8.29 -2.75
N ILE A 225 -17.99 7.11 -3.37
CA ILE A 225 -16.83 6.23 -3.38
C ILE A 225 -15.74 6.78 -4.30
N HIS A 226 -14.51 6.73 -3.83
CA HIS A 226 -13.33 6.97 -4.64
C HIS A 226 -12.39 5.78 -4.52
N ILE A 227 -12.06 5.13 -5.64
CA ILE A 227 -11.15 3.98 -5.72
C ILE A 227 -9.81 4.47 -6.24
N TYR A 228 -8.71 4.06 -5.61
CA TYR A 228 -7.36 4.49 -5.94
C TYR A 228 -6.62 3.42 -6.72
N GLY A 229 -6.02 3.79 -7.86
CA GLY A 229 -5.29 2.89 -8.74
C GLY A 229 -6.18 1.82 -9.39
N GLY A 230 -5.57 0.69 -9.71
CA GLY A 230 -6.26 -0.49 -10.25
C GLY A 230 -6.23 -0.62 -11.77
N GLU A 231 -5.59 0.30 -12.50
CA GLU A 231 -5.44 0.20 -13.96
C GLU A 231 -4.45 -0.91 -14.37
N LYS A 232 -3.44 -1.15 -13.53
CA LYS A 232 -2.44 -2.21 -13.72
C LYS A 232 -2.41 -3.16 -12.52
N ARG A 233 -3.59 -3.44 -11.94
CA ARG A 233 -3.67 -4.30 -10.75
C ARG A 233 -3.13 -5.69 -11.03
N VAL A 234 -2.18 -6.11 -10.20
CA VAL A 234 -1.59 -7.45 -10.19
C VAL A 234 -1.66 -8.11 -8.81
N ALA A 235 -1.92 -7.35 -7.76
CA ALA A 235 -2.18 -7.86 -6.42
C ALA A 235 -3.65 -7.61 -6.04
N ALA A 236 -4.27 -8.56 -5.36
CA ALA A 236 -5.69 -8.52 -5.00
C ALA A 236 -5.99 -7.54 -3.87
N ILE A 237 -5.69 -6.26 -4.11
CA ILE A 237 -5.81 -5.14 -3.18
C ILE A 237 -6.70 -4.08 -3.81
N VAL A 238 -7.68 -3.59 -3.05
CA VAL A 238 -8.54 -2.45 -3.44
C VAL A 238 -8.53 -1.45 -2.31
N SER A 239 -8.02 -0.25 -2.58
CA SER A 239 -8.08 0.87 -1.63
C SER A 239 -9.10 1.89 -2.10
N CYS A 240 -9.92 2.36 -1.17
CA CYS A 240 -10.96 3.33 -1.47
C CYS A 240 -11.19 4.28 -0.29
N ASN A 241 -11.86 5.40 -0.57
CA ASN A 241 -12.45 6.29 0.41
C ASN A 241 -13.92 6.52 0.10
N LEU A 242 -14.70 6.83 1.13
CA LEU A 242 -16.11 7.16 1.02
C LEU A 242 -16.29 8.64 1.37
N ALA A 243 -16.48 9.47 0.36
CA ALA A 243 -16.55 10.92 0.48
C ALA A 243 -15.36 11.47 1.31
N ASP A 244 -15.63 12.30 2.29
CA ASP A 244 -14.65 12.89 3.21
C ASP A 244 -14.57 12.18 4.58
N LEU A 245 -15.16 10.97 4.70
CA LEU A 245 -15.09 10.18 5.93
C LEU A 245 -13.65 9.75 6.20
N ASP A 246 -13.27 9.82 7.46
CA ASP A 246 -11.98 9.31 7.92
C ASP A 246 -11.88 7.80 7.68
N SER A 247 -10.75 7.34 7.16
CA SER A 247 -10.56 5.93 6.83
C SER A 247 -10.63 4.99 8.05
N ALA A 248 -10.19 5.47 9.23
CA ALA A 248 -10.30 4.69 10.46
C ALA A 248 -11.76 4.52 10.86
N TYR A 249 -12.56 5.59 10.79
CA TYR A 249 -14.00 5.50 11.06
C TYR A 249 -14.70 4.45 10.18
N VAL A 250 -14.44 4.47 8.87
CA VAL A 250 -15.04 3.48 7.94
C VAL A 250 -14.58 2.06 8.27
N SER A 251 -13.28 1.89 8.56
CA SER A 251 -12.72 0.58 8.94
C SER A 251 -13.31 0.05 10.26
N ASP A 252 -13.50 0.93 11.26
CA ASP A 252 -14.11 0.57 12.53
C ASP A 252 -15.59 0.18 12.36
N CYS A 253 -16.36 0.93 11.55
CA CYS A 253 -17.74 0.56 11.19
C CYS A 253 -17.81 -0.83 10.53
N LEU A 254 -16.89 -1.12 9.60
CA LEU A 254 -16.81 -2.43 8.93
C LEU A 254 -16.51 -3.56 9.94
N ALA A 255 -15.60 -3.32 10.88
CA ALA A 255 -15.21 -4.31 11.88
C ALA A 255 -16.32 -4.55 12.91
N GLU A 256 -16.88 -3.48 13.49
CA GLU A 256 -17.83 -3.56 14.60
C GLU A 256 -19.22 -4.02 14.16
N ASN A 257 -19.73 -3.50 13.03
CA ASN A 257 -21.11 -3.75 12.60
C ASN A 257 -21.22 -4.95 11.65
N TYR A 258 -20.14 -5.27 10.92
CA TYR A 258 -20.19 -6.31 9.88
C TYR A 258 -19.17 -7.44 10.10
N GLY A 259 -18.24 -7.31 11.05
CA GLY A 259 -17.18 -8.29 11.29
C GLY A 259 -16.21 -8.40 10.12
N ILE A 260 -15.95 -7.28 9.40
CA ILE A 260 -15.06 -7.21 8.25
C ILE A 260 -13.78 -6.48 8.65
N ALA A 261 -12.68 -7.20 8.70
CA ALA A 261 -11.38 -6.63 9.00
C ALA A 261 -10.76 -5.99 7.76
N THR A 262 -10.54 -4.68 7.83
CA THR A 262 -9.83 -3.91 6.82
C THR A 262 -8.66 -3.17 7.45
N ARG A 263 -7.81 -2.55 6.66
CA ARG A 263 -6.76 -1.69 7.18
C ARG A 263 -6.99 -0.25 6.75
N ALA A 264 -7.05 0.66 7.72
CA ALA A 264 -7.12 2.11 7.50
C ALA A 264 -5.74 2.77 7.54
N GLY A 265 -5.66 4.01 7.09
CA GLY A 265 -4.53 4.92 7.26
C GLY A 265 -3.54 4.93 6.11
N ALA A 266 -2.25 5.15 6.43
CA ALA A 266 -1.20 5.42 5.43
C ALA A 266 -0.45 4.17 4.93
N HIS A 267 -0.77 2.96 5.39
CA HIS A 267 -0.26 1.67 4.90
C HIS A 267 1.28 1.55 4.84
N CYS A 268 2.02 2.41 5.54
CA CYS A 268 3.48 2.51 5.44
C CYS A 268 4.01 2.83 4.03
N ALA A 269 3.22 3.52 3.21
CA ALA A 269 3.57 3.93 1.85
C ALA A 269 3.29 5.45 1.69
N PRO A 270 4.10 6.33 2.32
CA PRO A 270 3.78 7.75 2.43
C PRO A 270 3.72 8.47 1.08
N GLN A 271 4.60 8.13 0.13
CA GLN A 271 4.70 8.83 -1.15
C GLN A 271 3.44 8.65 -1.99
N ILE A 272 2.87 7.44 -2.05
CA ILE A 272 1.62 7.19 -2.79
C ILE A 272 0.42 7.91 -2.16
N HIS A 273 0.43 8.10 -0.83
CA HIS A 273 -0.58 8.93 -0.15
C HIS A 273 -0.42 10.42 -0.47
N THR A 274 0.81 10.91 -0.55
CA THR A 274 1.10 12.28 -1.02
C THR A 274 0.67 12.45 -2.46
N HIS A 275 0.95 11.49 -3.33
CA HIS A 275 0.54 11.49 -4.73
C HIS A 275 -0.98 11.66 -4.89
N PHE A 276 -1.77 10.91 -4.12
CA PHE A 276 -3.24 10.98 -4.17
C PHE A 276 -3.87 12.02 -3.22
N GLY A 277 -3.09 12.78 -2.45
CA GLY A 277 -3.58 13.80 -1.52
C GLY A 277 -4.37 13.23 -0.34
N THR A 278 -4.03 12.02 0.11
CA THR A 278 -4.76 11.29 1.15
C THR A 278 -4.01 11.18 2.48
N GLU A 279 -2.99 12.01 2.72
CA GLU A 279 -2.14 11.94 3.92
C GLU A 279 -2.96 12.16 5.21
N LYS A 280 -4.00 12.97 5.16
CA LYS A 280 -4.86 13.27 6.32
C LYS A 280 -5.99 12.27 6.48
N GLN A 281 -6.64 11.90 5.38
CA GLN A 281 -7.79 10.99 5.39
C GLN A 281 -7.37 9.52 5.50
N GLY A 282 -6.18 9.18 5.00
CA GLY A 282 -5.79 7.79 4.78
C GLY A 282 -6.61 7.15 3.68
N MET A 283 -6.56 5.83 3.59
CA MET A 283 -7.41 5.01 2.73
C MET A 283 -7.91 3.79 3.50
N VAL A 284 -9.07 3.28 3.15
CA VAL A 284 -9.54 1.96 3.59
C VAL A 284 -9.09 0.94 2.56
N ARG A 285 -8.27 -0.02 2.99
CA ARG A 285 -7.72 -1.05 2.12
C ARG A 285 -8.36 -2.40 2.39
N PHE A 286 -8.91 -2.98 1.34
CA PHE A 286 -9.36 -4.36 1.28
C PHE A 286 -8.28 -5.20 0.60
N SER A 287 -7.96 -6.35 1.19
CA SER A 287 -6.99 -7.31 0.65
C SER A 287 -7.64 -8.67 0.62
N PHE A 288 -7.65 -9.29 -0.55
CA PHE A 288 -8.30 -10.57 -0.78
C PHE A 288 -7.27 -11.70 -0.85
N SER A 289 -7.65 -12.86 -0.35
CA SER A 289 -6.86 -14.07 -0.40
C SER A 289 -7.67 -15.17 -1.10
N CYS A 290 -6.98 -16.16 -1.63
CA CYS A 290 -7.63 -17.35 -2.20
C CYS A 290 -8.50 -18.13 -1.19
N PHE A 291 -8.41 -17.81 0.10
CA PHE A 291 -9.28 -18.37 1.15
C PHE A 291 -10.61 -17.63 1.31
N ASN A 292 -10.74 -16.43 0.74
CA ASN A 292 -11.99 -15.69 0.76
C ASN A 292 -13.01 -16.29 -0.22
N THR A 293 -14.29 -15.96 0.01
CA THR A 293 -15.42 -16.42 -0.81
C THR A 293 -16.13 -15.25 -1.48
N THR A 294 -16.91 -15.56 -2.52
CA THR A 294 -17.78 -14.61 -3.23
C THR A 294 -18.79 -13.98 -2.28
N GLU A 295 -19.34 -14.76 -1.34
CA GLU A 295 -20.32 -14.30 -0.36
C GLU A 295 -19.74 -13.29 0.62
N GLU A 296 -18.46 -13.47 1.00
CA GLU A 296 -17.73 -12.49 1.83
C GLU A 296 -17.52 -11.18 1.08
N VAL A 297 -17.20 -11.24 -0.22
CA VAL A 297 -17.11 -10.05 -1.08
C VAL A 297 -18.45 -9.34 -1.19
N GLU A 298 -19.55 -10.05 -1.45
CA GLU A 298 -20.88 -9.48 -1.51
C GLU A 298 -21.27 -8.83 -0.17
N LYS A 299 -20.91 -9.45 0.96
CA LYS A 299 -21.12 -8.88 2.29
C LYS A 299 -20.37 -7.56 2.44
N ALA A 300 -19.12 -7.50 1.98
CA ALA A 300 -18.30 -6.28 2.03
C ALA A 300 -18.87 -5.16 1.15
N VAL A 301 -19.38 -5.49 -0.04
CA VAL A 301 -20.06 -4.53 -0.92
C VAL A 301 -21.32 -3.97 -0.24
N ARG A 302 -22.17 -4.83 0.33
CA ARG A 302 -23.37 -4.39 1.05
C ARG A 302 -23.02 -3.50 2.25
N ALA A 303 -22.01 -3.88 3.03
CA ALA A 303 -21.54 -3.07 4.15
C ALA A 303 -21.10 -1.65 3.72
N MET A 304 -20.37 -1.54 2.61
CA MET A 304 -19.98 -0.24 2.05
C MET A 304 -21.18 0.59 1.57
N GLN A 305 -22.21 -0.06 0.98
CA GLN A 305 -23.48 0.58 0.59
C GLN A 305 -24.24 1.12 1.80
N ASP A 306 -24.33 0.35 2.87
CA ASP A 306 -25.03 0.73 4.11
C ASP A 306 -24.33 1.91 4.78
N ILE A 307 -23.00 1.86 4.94
CA ILE A 307 -22.20 2.96 5.49
C ILE A 307 -22.38 4.23 4.64
N ALA A 308 -22.38 4.10 3.31
CA ALA A 308 -22.62 5.23 2.41
C ALA A 308 -24.03 5.82 2.59
N ALA A 309 -25.05 4.97 2.71
CA ALA A 309 -26.43 5.41 2.89
C ALA A 309 -26.63 6.11 4.24
N GLU A 310 -26.04 5.60 5.31
CA GLU A 310 -26.11 6.18 6.66
C GLU A 310 -25.44 7.55 6.74
N ASN A 311 -24.35 7.75 5.98
CA ASN A 311 -23.57 8.97 5.97
C ASN A 311 -23.95 9.95 4.85
N ARG A 312 -24.99 9.64 4.05
CA ARG A 312 -25.53 10.61 3.09
C ARG A 312 -26.17 11.76 3.82
N GLY A 313 -25.79 12.99 3.45
CA GLY A 313 -26.46 14.21 3.91
C GLY A 313 -27.95 14.15 3.57
N LYS A 314 -28.83 14.24 4.59
CA LYS A 314 -30.28 14.35 4.38
C LYS A 314 -30.59 15.79 4.03
N VAL A 315 -31.10 16.05 2.81
CA VAL A 315 -31.65 17.35 2.45
C VAL A 315 -33.07 17.44 2.99
N THR A 316 -33.32 18.40 3.88
CA THR A 316 -34.67 18.72 4.38
C THR A 316 -35.07 20.07 3.85
N ALA A 317 -36.09 20.11 2.98
CA ALA A 317 -36.66 21.34 2.47
C ALA A 317 -37.80 21.84 3.38
N TYR A 318 -37.73 23.10 3.79
CA TYR A 318 -38.77 23.77 4.52
C TYR A 318 -39.56 24.68 3.59
N VAL A 319 -40.77 24.33 3.27
CA VAL A 319 -41.69 25.09 2.42
C VAL A 319 -42.86 25.68 3.23
N GLY A 320 -43.43 26.80 2.79
CA GLY A 320 -44.57 27.42 3.44
C GLY A 320 -44.35 28.87 3.88
N ALA A 321 -45.36 29.53 4.45
CA ALA A 321 -45.31 30.91 4.90
C ALA A 321 -45.07 30.99 6.42
N GLY A 322 -44.06 31.78 6.83
CA GLY A 322 -43.72 32.09 8.23
C GLY A 322 -43.02 30.97 9.03
N GLY A 323 -42.28 31.31 10.06
CA GLY A 323 -41.65 30.43 11.04
C GLY A 323 -40.52 29.52 10.56
N LYS A 324 -40.17 29.53 9.26
CA LYS A 324 -39.15 28.61 8.66
C LYS A 324 -37.79 28.70 9.31
N THR A 325 -37.30 29.90 9.55
CA THR A 325 -35.97 30.12 10.14
C THR A 325 -35.83 29.43 11.51
N SER A 326 -36.82 29.61 12.37
CA SER A 326 -36.83 28.98 13.71
C SER A 326 -36.90 27.46 13.62
N SER A 327 -37.70 26.92 12.67
CA SER A 327 -37.81 25.48 12.45
C SER A 327 -36.51 24.87 11.91
N ILE A 328 -35.83 25.56 10.98
CA ILE A 328 -34.52 25.16 10.43
C ILE A 328 -33.46 25.13 11.55
N ARG A 329 -33.38 26.21 12.36
CA ARG A 329 -32.44 26.28 13.50
C ARG A 329 -32.66 25.14 14.48
N LYS A 330 -33.88 24.93 14.95
CA LYS A 330 -34.21 23.85 15.88
C LYS A 330 -33.83 22.48 15.33
N ARG A 331 -34.06 22.25 14.03
CA ARG A 331 -33.68 20.98 13.40
C ARG A 331 -32.16 20.84 13.27
N ALA A 332 -31.45 21.90 12.92
CA ALA A 332 -30.00 21.93 12.85
C ALA A 332 -29.36 21.63 14.21
N GLU A 333 -29.88 22.24 15.28
CA GLU A 333 -29.42 21.98 16.66
C GLU A 333 -29.64 20.50 17.07
N THR A 334 -30.79 19.93 16.74
CA THR A 334 -31.11 18.53 17.00
C THR A 334 -30.13 17.60 16.28
N LEU A 335 -29.91 17.81 14.98
CA LEU A 335 -29.02 16.99 14.17
C LEU A 335 -27.57 17.11 14.65
N ARG A 336 -27.16 18.28 15.10
CA ARG A 336 -25.85 18.50 15.67
C ARG A 336 -25.65 17.81 17.02
N ALA A 337 -26.67 17.82 17.86
CA ALA A 337 -26.68 17.07 19.11
C ALA A 337 -26.61 15.54 18.87
N GLU A 338 -27.08 15.08 17.71
CA GLU A 338 -26.93 13.70 17.22
C GLU A 338 -25.55 13.44 16.58
N GLY A 339 -24.59 14.38 16.65
CA GLY A 339 -23.25 14.26 16.07
C GLY A 339 -23.19 14.42 14.56
N LYS A 340 -24.27 14.91 13.90
CA LYS A 340 -24.31 15.08 12.44
C LYS A 340 -23.78 16.43 11.99
N ARG A 341 -23.09 16.46 10.86
CA ARG A 341 -22.74 17.71 10.18
C ARG A 341 -23.97 18.30 9.50
N VAL A 342 -24.21 19.59 9.71
CA VAL A 342 -25.39 20.27 9.19
C VAL A 342 -24.95 21.42 8.30
N LEU A 343 -25.46 21.45 7.08
CA LEU A 343 -25.34 22.52 6.13
C LEU A 343 -26.71 23.14 5.88
N ILE A 344 -26.85 24.46 6.06
CA ILE A 344 -28.07 25.17 5.78
C ILE A 344 -27.89 25.99 4.50
N LEU A 345 -28.65 25.64 3.48
CA LEU A 345 -28.72 26.35 2.21
C LEU A 345 -29.99 27.19 2.16
N THR A 346 -29.90 28.43 1.75
CA THR A 346 -31.08 29.29 1.54
C THR A 346 -31.22 29.70 0.09
N THR A 347 -32.43 29.62 -0.44
CA THR A 347 -32.76 30.11 -1.79
C THR A 347 -33.20 31.59 -1.76
N THR A 348 -33.36 32.17 -0.57
CA THR A 348 -33.78 33.57 -0.35
C THR A 348 -32.91 34.18 0.74
N LYS A 349 -32.76 35.54 0.69
CA LYS A 349 -31.98 36.27 1.66
C LYS A 349 -32.45 35.99 3.09
N MET A 350 -31.58 35.40 3.92
CA MET A 350 -31.79 35.18 5.35
C MET A 350 -30.84 36.04 6.16
N MET A 351 -31.29 36.48 7.36
CA MET A 351 -30.33 37.10 8.29
C MET A 351 -29.32 36.05 8.78
N VAL A 352 -28.04 36.39 8.65
CA VAL A 352 -26.94 35.55 9.16
C VAL A 352 -27.08 35.46 10.67
N PRO A 353 -27.02 34.22 11.26
CA PRO A 353 -27.02 34.08 12.70
C PRO A 353 -25.79 34.74 13.33
N GLN A 354 -25.96 35.43 14.46
CA GLN A 354 -24.83 36.05 15.17
C GLN A 354 -23.88 35.09 15.87
N GLU A 355 -24.29 33.85 16.07
CA GLU A 355 -23.50 32.82 16.70
C GLU A 355 -22.82 31.91 15.67
N GLN A 356 -21.58 32.24 15.35
CA GLN A 356 -20.74 31.52 14.39
C GLN A 356 -20.36 30.09 14.81
N GLU A 357 -20.56 29.74 16.07
CA GLU A 357 -20.16 28.42 16.60
C GLU A 357 -21.07 27.26 16.13
N ILE A 358 -22.26 27.54 15.60
CA ILE A 358 -23.25 26.54 15.25
C ILE A 358 -23.22 26.18 13.76
N PHE A 359 -22.75 27.08 12.89
CA PHE A 359 -22.83 26.90 11.44
C PHE A 359 -21.49 27.24 10.76
N THR A 360 -21.11 26.47 9.77
CA THR A 360 -20.01 26.81 8.86
C THR A 360 -20.61 27.50 7.65
N ALA A 361 -20.26 28.77 7.41
CA ALA A 361 -20.71 29.53 6.25
C ALA A 361 -19.77 29.29 5.06
N TYR A 362 -20.35 29.03 3.89
CA TYR A 362 -19.64 29.00 2.62
C TYR A 362 -20.25 30.06 1.68
N GLU A 363 -19.43 30.93 1.13
CA GLU A 363 -19.79 31.75 0.00
C GLU A 363 -19.38 31.03 -1.29
N GLN A 364 -20.35 30.59 -2.08
CA GLN A 364 -20.10 30.22 -3.47
C GLN A 364 -20.46 31.38 -4.37
N THR A 365 -19.43 31.92 -5.03
CA THR A 365 -19.52 32.82 -6.19
C THR A 365 -20.82 33.67 -6.28
N GLY A 366 -20.88 34.68 -5.49
CA GLY A 366 -21.62 35.89 -5.78
C GLY A 366 -23.10 35.95 -5.44
N GLN A 367 -23.78 34.88 -5.04
CA GLN A 367 -25.22 34.97 -4.75
C GLN A 367 -25.84 34.01 -3.74
N GLU A 368 -25.12 33.04 -3.18
CA GLU A 368 -25.68 32.09 -2.22
C GLU A 368 -24.84 32.02 -0.95
N SER A 369 -25.44 32.37 0.19
CA SER A 369 -24.84 32.16 1.50
C SER A 369 -25.25 30.77 2.01
N VAL A 370 -24.26 29.94 2.31
CA VAL A 370 -24.40 28.61 2.88
C VAL A 370 -24.03 28.72 4.36
N ILE A 371 -24.91 28.35 5.26
CA ILE A 371 -24.70 28.38 6.70
C ILE A 371 -24.80 26.98 7.27
#